data_94d2df85061ad8076741b5e985aafe62
#
_entry.id   94d2df85061ad8076741b5e985aafe62
#
_cell.length_a   1.000
_cell.length_b   1.000
_cell.length_c   1.000
_cell.angle_alpha   90.00
_cell.angle_beta   90.00
_cell.angle_gamma   90.00
#
_symmetry.space_group_name_H-M   'P 1'
#
loop_
_entity.id
_entity.type
_entity.pdbx_description
1 polymer ?
#
loop_
_entity_poly.entity_id
_entity_poly.type
_entity_poly.pdbx_seq_one_letter_code
_entity_poly.pdbx_strand_id
1 'polypeptide(L)'
;INDVLLIFLGYGNDPISLGALDGNDFKIIVRNLDDEKLEEISSVENYFDEQRMSTHNVAIGRALVQKNFSLAAALINDPVVLRHLEEKKNDYIGALKKIPIRLLRLYVNAYQSYLWNETLAAYLLKKGDILKETEYSLGRFVFVKNSSDFVDLEVPIIGFGSEDVTVDSALKKIIVDVMNKEKISYSDFVIKQIPELTLEGEMRKGFVPINGMNIGFREDDELNVGKKKVLIRFSLGKGSYATMVIRRIVSG
;
A
#
# COMPACT_ATOMS: atom_id res chain seq x y z
N ILE A 1 13.05 28.17 12.56
CA ILE A 1 13.53 26.78 12.31
C ILE A 1 14.87 26.98 11.61
N ASN A 2 15.98 26.61 12.29
CA ASN A 2 17.32 27.03 11.86
C ASN A 2 17.80 26.43 10.54
N ASP A 3 17.18 25.34 10.05
CA ASP A 3 17.61 24.60 8.85
C ASP A 3 16.56 24.61 7.72
N VAL A 4 15.64 25.57 7.75
CA VAL A 4 14.59 25.72 6.73
C VAL A 4 14.73 27.06 6.02
N LEU A 5 14.97 27.03 4.72
CA LEU A 5 14.91 28.20 3.84
C LEU A 5 13.50 28.30 3.24
N LEU A 6 12.81 29.39 3.52
CA LEU A 6 11.52 29.70 2.90
C LEU A 6 11.73 30.77 1.83
N ILE A 7 11.32 30.46 0.60
CA ILE A 7 11.37 31.40 -0.53
C ILE A 7 9.92 31.70 -0.93
N PHE A 8 9.52 32.95 -0.85
CA PHE A 8 8.22 33.40 -1.33
C PHE A 8 8.23 33.41 -2.86
N LEU A 9 7.38 32.63 -3.49
CA LEU A 9 7.27 32.53 -4.96
C LEU A 9 6.10 33.35 -5.53
N GLY A 10 5.14 33.77 -4.69
CA GLY A 10 3.94 34.49 -5.09
C GLY A 10 2.69 33.98 -4.39
N TYR A 11 1.56 34.57 -4.73
CA TYR A 11 0.24 34.13 -4.26
C TYR A 11 -0.34 33.12 -5.23
N GLY A 12 -0.96 32.06 -4.69
CA GLY A 12 -1.77 31.09 -5.44
C GLY A 12 -3.27 31.43 -5.36
N ASN A 13 -4.06 30.86 -6.26
CA ASN A 13 -5.52 31.07 -6.27
C ASN A 13 -6.22 30.19 -5.21
N ASP A 14 -5.67 29.03 -4.91
CA ASP A 14 -6.26 28.05 -4.00
C ASP A 14 -5.26 27.59 -2.93
N PRO A 15 -5.71 27.29 -1.70
CA PRO A 15 -4.86 26.71 -0.68
C PRO A 15 -4.44 25.28 -1.07
N ILE A 16 -3.21 24.90 -0.75
CA ILE A 16 -2.75 23.52 -0.91
C ILE A 16 -3.57 22.61 0.01
N SER A 17 -4.23 21.60 -0.57
CA SER A 17 -5.00 20.59 0.14
C SER A 17 -4.35 19.22 0.04
N LEU A 18 -4.73 18.29 0.94
CA LEU A 18 -4.30 16.89 0.85
C LEU A 18 -4.76 16.29 -0.49
N GLY A 19 -3.82 15.73 -1.25
CA GLY A 19 -4.09 15.13 -2.56
C GLY A 19 -4.10 16.12 -3.73
N ALA A 20 -3.78 17.40 -3.52
CA ALA A 20 -3.68 18.40 -4.59
C ALA A 20 -2.44 18.21 -5.49
N LEU A 21 -1.41 17.52 -5.00
CA LEU A 21 -0.20 17.25 -5.79
C LEU A 21 -0.47 16.18 -6.86
N ASP A 22 0.09 16.36 -8.05
CA ASP A 22 0.01 15.39 -9.15
C ASP A 22 0.95 14.20 -8.93
N GLY A 23 2.06 14.40 -8.25
CA GLY A 23 3.07 13.40 -7.97
C GLY A 23 4.22 13.93 -7.15
N ASN A 24 5.28 13.14 -7.09
CA ASN A 24 6.50 13.45 -6.36
C ASN A 24 7.74 13.14 -7.22
N ASP A 25 8.76 14.01 -7.09
CA ASP A 25 10.09 13.79 -7.61
C ASP A 25 10.97 13.16 -6.52
N PHE A 26 11.64 12.07 -6.88
CA PHE A 26 12.48 11.32 -5.96
C PHE A 26 13.95 11.43 -6.35
N LYS A 27 14.79 11.61 -5.33
CA LYS A 27 16.24 11.56 -5.40
C LYS A 27 16.71 10.64 -4.30
N ILE A 28 17.07 9.40 -4.64
CA ILE A 28 17.34 8.33 -3.68
C ILE A 28 18.76 7.83 -3.87
N ILE A 29 19.51 7.72 -2.77
CA ILE A 29 20.80 7.01 -2.75
C ILE A 29 20.52 5.59 -2.30
N VAL A 30 20.69 4.65 -3.22
CA VAL A 30 20.63 3.21 -2.92
C VAL A 30 22.03 2.75 -2.54
N ARG A 31 22.15 2.07 -1.42
CA ARG A 31 23.40 1.65 -0.80
C ARG A 31 23.52 0.13 -0.67
N ASN A 32 24.70 -0.32 -0.26
CA ASN A 32 24.99 -1.74 0.00
C ASN A 32 24.76 -2.63 -1.24
N LEU A 33 25.05 -2.08 -2.43
CA LEU A 33 24.86 -2.79 -3.68
C LEU A 33 26.10 -3.64 -3.99
N ASP A 34 25.86 -4.81 -4.55
CA ASP A 34 26.88 -5.59 -5.23
C ASP A 34 27.16 -5.01 -6.64
N ASP A 35 28.06 -5.63 -7.39
CA ASP A 35 28.49 -5.11 -8.71
C ASP A 35 27.45 -5.38 -9.83
N GLU A 36 26.20 -5.73 -9.46
CA GLU A 36 25.13 -5.98 -10.41
C GLU A 36 24.68 -4.70 -11.14
N LYS A 37 24.41 -4.84 -12.43
CA LYS A 37 23.91 -3.73 -13.23
C LYS A 37 22.45 -3.46 -12.92
N LEU A 38 22.16 -2.24 -12.49
CA LEU A 38 20.78 -1.76 -12.38
C LEU A 38 20.30 -1.29 -13.76
N GLU A 39 19.06 -1.61 -14.10
CA GLU A 39 18.46 -1.21 -15.37
C GLU A 39 17.34 -0.19 -15.16
N GLU A 40 17.27 0.78 -16.07
CA GLU A 40 16.17 1.73 -16.10
C GLU A 40 14.88 1.02 -16.54
N ILE A 41 13.78 1.35 -15.88
CA ILE A 41 12.46 0.79 -16.16
C ILE A 41 11.47 1.93 -16.42
N SER A 42 10.48 1.69 -17.26
CA SER A 42 9.46 2.68 -17.63
C SER A 42 8.19 2.62 -16.76
N SER A 43 7.97 1.51 -16.09
CA SER A 43 6.82 1.31 -15.20
C SER A 43 7.11 0.29 -14.10
N VAL A 44 6.31 0.31 -13.05
CA VAL A 44 6.44 -0.57 -11.89
C VAL A 44 5.08 -1.04 -11.41
N GLU A 45 5.03 -2.23 -10.82
CA GLU A 45 3.87 -2.77 -10.12
C GLU A 45 3.47 -1.85 -8.97
N ASN A 46 2.20 -1.44 -8.95
CA ASN A 46 1.69 -0.39 -8.06
C ASN A 46 1.26 -0.91 -6.69
N TYR A 47 2.02 -1.85 -6.12
CA TYR A 47 1.76 -2.36 -4.78
C TYR A 47 1.69 -1.27 -3.73
N PHE A 48 0.87 -1.48 -2.73
CA PHE A 48 0.94 -0.72 -1.49
C PHE A 48 2.16 -1.16 -0.67
N ASP A 49 2.95 -0.21 -0.19
CA ASP A 49 4.14 -0.54 0.60
C ASP A 49 3.82 -0.84 2.07
N GLU A 50 4.72 -1.57 2.72
CA GLU A 50 4.65 -1.93 4.15
C GLU A 50 4.54 -0.71 5.07
N GLN A 51 5.07 0.46 4.67
CA GLN A 51 4.91 1.71 5.43
C GLN A 51 3.44 2.08 5.64
N ARG A 52 2.57 1.74 4.68
CA ARG A 52 1.12 1.93 4.79
C ARG A 52 0.45 0.79 5.55
N MET A 53 1.02 -0.40 5.49
CA MET A 53 0.45 -1.64 5.99
C MET A 53 1.42 -2.29 6.98
N SER A 54 1.37 -1.97 8.25
CA SER A 54 2.01 -2.85 9.22
C SER A 54 1.17 -4.12 9.43
N THR A 55 1.81 -5.23 9.83
CA THR A 55 1.09 -6.47 10.22
C THR A 55 0.02 -6.18 11.26
N HIS A 56 0.32 -5.28 12.20
CA HIS A 56 -0.58 -4.86 13.25
C HIS A 56 -1.80 -4.10 12.71
N ASN A 57 -1.61 -3.11 11.81
CA ASN A 57 -2.71 -2.36 11.22
C ASN A 57 -3.63 -3.25 10.39
N VAL A 58 -3.07 -4.18 9.63
CA VAL A 58 -3.84 -5.16 8.84
C VAL A 58 -4.63 -6.10 9.74
N ALA A 59 -4.07 -6.57 10.86
CA ALA A 59 -4.76 -7.43 11.81
C ALA A 59 -5.97 -6.71 12.46
N ILE A 60 -5.82 -5.43 12.82
CA ILE A 60 -6.93 -4.63 13.36
C ILE A 60 -8.00 -4.43 12.28
N GLY A 61 -7.60 -4.04 11.06
CA GLY A 61 -8.53 -3.83 9.95
C GLY A 61 -9.32 -5.10 9.60
N ARG A 62 -8.66 -6.26 9.57
CA ARG A 62 -9.29 -7.58 9.42
C ARG A 62 -10.34 -7.83 10.50
N ALA A 63 -9.98 -7.62 11.78
CA ALA A 63 -10.89 -7.81 12.89
C ALA A 63 -12.12 -6.88 12.81
N LEU A 64 -11.94 -5.63 12.39
CA LEU A 64 -13.04 -4.67 12.18
C LEU A 64 -13.98 -5.12 11.05
N VAL A 65 -13.44 -5.51 9.90
CA VAL A 65 -14.22 -5.99 8.75
C VAL A 65 -14.96 -7.28 9.10
N GLN A 66 -14.33 -8.22 9.79
CA GLN A 66 -14.95 -9.45 10.27
C GLN A 66 -15.91 -9.25 11.46
N LYS A 67 -16.17 -8.01 11.90
CA LYS A 67 -17.02 -7.66 13.07
C LYS A 67 -16.53 -8.28 14.38
N ASN A 68 -15.30 -8.68 14.48
CA ASN A 68 -14.69 -9.14 15.72
C ASN A 68 -14.17 -7.93 16.52
N PHE A 69 -15.13 -7.16 17.07
CA PHE A 69 -14.81 -5.91 17.77
C PHE A 69 -14.04 -6.13 19.06
N SER A 70 -14.20 -7.28 19.71
CA SER A 70 -13.39 -7.64 20.89
C SER A 70 -11.92 -7.80 20.55
N LEU A 71 -11.62 -8.52 19.45
CA LEU A 71 -10.25 -8.67 18.96
C LEU A 71 -9.68 -7.32 18.49
N ALA A 72 -10.47 -6.52 17.78
CA ALA A 72 -10.03 -5.20 17.33
C ALA A 72 -9.64 -4.29 18.51
N ALA A 73 -10.46 -4.26 19.57
CA ALA A 73 -10.17 -3.50 20.79
C ALA A 73 -8.92 -4.01 21.50
N ALA A 74 -8.74 -5.33 21.59
CA ALA A 74 -7.57 -5.94 22.20
C ALA A 74 -6.29 -5.65 21.42
N LEU A 75 -6.33 -5.67 20.09
CA LEU A 75 -5.19 -5.35 19.24
C LEU A 75 -4.83 -3.86 19.30
N ILE A 76 -5.81 -2.96 19.33
CA ILE A 76 -5.55 -1.51 19.43
C ILE A 76 -4.87 -1.20 20.77
N ASN A 77 -5.30 -1.84 21.86
CA ASN A 77 -4.69 -1.76 23.19
C ASN A 77 -4.42 -0.31 23.67
N ASP A 78 -5.34 0.61 23.32
CA ASP A 78 -5.22 2.03 23.69
C ASP A 78 -5.76 2.25 25.11
N PRO A 79 -5.10 3.08 25.96
CA PRO A 79 -5.55 3.36 27.32
C PRO A 79 -7.01 3.86 27.40
N VAL A 80 -7.50 4.58 26.39
CA VAL A 80 -8.89 5.08 26.35
C VAL A 80 -9.87 3.92 26.13
N VAL A 81 -9.50 2.95 25.29
CA VAL A 81 -10.28 1.72 25.05
C VAL A 81 -10.33 0.87 26.32
N LEU A 82 -9.18 0.66 26.95
CA LEU A 82 -9.08 -0.15 28.17
C LEU A 82 -9.91 0.44 29.31
N ARG A 83 -9.80 1.74 29.58
CA ARG A 83 -10.59 2.45 30.59
C ARG A 83 -12.11 2.31 30.33
N HIS A 84 -12.54 2.48 29.07
CA HIS A 84 -13.96 2.30 28.73
C HIS A 84 -14.45 0.89 29.05
N LEU A 85 -13.63 -0.14 28.76
CA LEU A 85 -14.01 -1.54 29.03
C LEU A 85 -13.96 -1.91 30.52
N GLU A 86 -13.16 -1.21 31.33
CA GLU A 86 -13.21 -1.32 32.80
C GLU A 86 -14.55 -0.81 33.35
N GLU A 87 -15.03 0.32 32.84
CA GLU A 87 -16.31 0.93 33.23
C GLU A 87 -17.51 0.18 32.67
N LYS A 88 -17.43 -0.25 31.40
CA LYS A 88 -18.50 -0.91 30.64
C LYS A 88 -18.01 -2.19 30.00
N LYS A 89 -18.02 -3.27 30.78
CA LYS A 89 -17.59 -4.59 30.31
C LYS A 89 -18.34 -5.00 29.05
N ASN A 90 -17.60 -5.52 28.06
CA ASN A 90 -18.11 -6.01 26.77
C ASN A 90 -18.67 -4.93 25.82
N ASP A 91 -18.63 -3.65 26.15
CA ASP A 91 -19.01 -2.57 25.23
C ASP A 91 -17.85 -2.22 24.29
N TYR A 92 -17.43 -3.20 23.49
CA TYR A 92 -16.31 -3.05 22.55
C TYR A 92 -16.58 -1.98 21.48
N ILE A 93 -17.84 -1.84 21.04
CA ILE A 93 -18.21 -0.83 20.03
C ILE A 93 -18.11 0.56 20.63
N GLY A 94 -18.61 0.77 21.84
CA GLY A 94 -18.46 2.03 22.57
C GLY A 94 -17.01 2.39 22.84
N ALA A 95 -16.19 1.40 23.17
CA ALA A 95 -14.75 1.56 23.35
C ALA A 95 -14.05 1.99 22.05
N LEU A 96 -14.31 1.31 20.92
CA LEU A 96 -13.75 1.64 19.62
C LEU A 96 -14.16 3.03 19.13
N LYS A 97 -15.39 3.47 19.41
CA LYS A 97 -15.84 4.84 19.10
C LYS A 97 -15.09 5.95 19.85
N LYS A 98 -14.28 5.62 20.86
CA LYS A 98 -13.38 6.58 21.53
C LYS A 98 -12.10 6.84 20.72
N ILE A 99 -11.77 5.97 19.81
CA ILE A 99 -10.62 6.13 18.92
C ILE A 99 -10.99 7.10 17.79
N PRO A 100 -10.07 8.01 17.40
CA PRO A 100 -10.32 8.90 16.27
C PRO A 100 -10.70 8.12 15.00
N ILE A 101 -11.80 8.49 14.37
CA ILE A 101 -12.34 7.78 13.20
C ILE A 101 -11.31 7.66 12.06
N ARG A 102 -10.44 8.67 11.90
CA ARG A 102 -9.36 8.64 10.91
C ARG A 102 -8.39 7.49 11.15
N LEU A 103 -8.12 7.16 12.42
CA LEU A 103 -7.24 6.05 12.78
C LEU A 103 -7.92 4.71 12.52
N LEU A 104 -9.21 4.57 12.88
CA LEU A 104 -9.97 3.35 12.57
C LEU A 104 -10.07 3.11 11.06
N ARG A 105 -10.31 4.17 10.26
CA ARG A 105 -10.29 4.09 8.79
C ARG A 105 -8.93 3.66 8.25
N LEU A 106 -7.83 4.13 8.85
CA LEU A 106 -6.48 3.71 8.45
C LEU A 106 -6.32 2.20 8.57
N TYR A 107 -6.83 1.58 9.62
CA TYR A 107 -6.76 0.12 9.80
C TYR A 107 -7.57 -0.63 8.72
N VAL A 108 -8.80 -0.19 8.43
CA VAL A 108 -9.61 -0.82 7.37
C VAL A 108 -8.95 -0.64 6.01
N ASN A 109 -8.42 0.56 5.71
CA ASN A 109 -7.66 0.82 4.49
C ASN A 109 -6.38 -0.04 4.39
N ALA A 110 -5.69 -0.28 5.51
CA ALA A 110 -4.51 -1.17 5.52
C ALA A 110 -4.89 -2.61 5.15
N TYR A 111 -6.03 -3.09 5.64
CA TYR A 111 -6.54 -4.41 5.27
C TYR A 111 -6.98 -4.49 3.79
N GLN A 112 -7.67 -3.47 3.27
CA GLN A 112 -7.98 -3.38 1.84
C GLN A 112 -6.71 -3.38 0.98
N SER A 113 -5.67 -2.65 1.39
CA SER A 113 -4.37 -2.59 0.71
C SER A 113 -3.68 -3.96 0.69
N TYR A 114 -3.74 -4.70 1.78
CA TYR A 114 -3.24 -6.07 1.87
C TYR A 114 -3.98 -7.00 0.89
N LEU A 115 -5.32 -6.99 0.89
CA LEU A 115 -6.13 -7.81 -0.02
C LEU A 115 -5.83 -7.48 -1.49
N TRP A 116 -5.62 -6.21 -1.79
CA TRP A 116 -5.26 -5.76 -3.13
C TRP A 116 -3.89 -6.28 -3.56
N ASN A 117 -2.90 -6.22 -2.67
CA ASN A 117 -1.55 -6.75 -2.93
C ASN A 117 -1.59 -8.27 -3.19
N GLU A 118 -2.32 -9.03 -2.36
CA GLU A 118 -2.50 -10.47 -2.57
C GLU A 118 -3.17 -10.77 -3.91
N THR A 119 -4.17 -9.97 -4.28
CA THR A 119 -4.88 -10.12 -5.56
C THR A 119 -3.95 -9.85 -6.74
N LEU A 120 -3.19 -8.75 -6.72
CA LEU A 120 -2.25 -8.43 -7.80
C LEU A 120 -1.16 -9.49 -7.91
N ALA A 121 -0.55 -9.89 -6.79
CA ALA A 121 0.50 -10.92 -6.78
C ALA A 121 0.00 -12.23 -7.37
N ALA A 122 -1.19 -12.70 -6.95
CA ALA A 122 -1.79 -13.93 -7.48
C ALA A 122 -2.13 -13.82 -8.98
N TYR A 123 -2.55 -12.64 -9.43
CA TYR A 123 -2.83 -12.41 -10.86
C TYR A 123 -1.56 -12.46 -11.70
N LEU A 124 -0.49 -11.78 -11.25
CA LEU A 124 0.79 -11.77 -11.94
C LEU A 124 1.45 -13.16 -11.96
N LEU A 125 1.40 -13.91 -10.88
CA LEU A 125 1.86 -15.32 -10.84
C LEU A 125 1.15 -16.20 -11.87
N LYS A 126 -0.12 -15.92 -12.16
CA LYS A 126 -0.90 -16.71 -13.11
C LYS A 126 -0.72 -16.28 -14.56
N LYS A 127 -0.47 -15.01 -14.82
CA LYS A 127 -0.52 -14.40 -16.14
C LYS A 127 0.82 -13.87 -16.65
N GLY A 128 1.75 -13.55 -15.75
CA GLY A 128 3.01 -12.89 -16.08
C GLY A 128 4.17 -13.86 -16.27
N ASP A 129 5.17 -13.41 -17.01
CA ASP A 129 6.52 -13.99 -16.99
C ASP A 129 7.28 -13.34 -15.82
N ILE A 130 7.54 -14.15 -14.78
CA ILE A 130 8.03 -13.64 -13.50
C ILE A 130 9.50 -13.26 -13.60
N LEU A 131 9.82 -12.01 -13.22
CA LEU A 131 11.17 -11.52 -13.04
C LEU A 131 11.73 -12.00 -11.70
N LYS A 132 10.99 -11.69 -10.61
CA LYS A 132 11.34 -12.12 -9.25
C LYS A 132 10.16 -12.02 -8.30
N GLU A 133 10.29 -12.70 -7.18
CA GLU A 133 9.42 -12.56 -6.01
C GLU A 133 10.24 -12.00 -4.85
N THR A 134 9.66 -11.09 -4.07
CA THR A 134 10.29 -10.51 -2.89
C THR A 134 9.34 -10.63 -1.71
N GLU A 135 9.77 -11.32 -0.67
CA GLU A 135 8.96 -11.45 0.55
C GLU A 135 8.87 -10.11 1.30
N TYR A 136 7.74 -9.91 1.94
CA TYR A 136 7.51 -8.85 2.90
C TYR A 136 6.71 -9.39 4.09
N SER A 137 6.51 -8.60 5.12
CA SER A 137 5.94 -9.05 6.40
C SER A 137 4.55 -9.71 6.33
N LEU A 138 3.80 -9.50 5.25
CA LEU A 138 2.42 -10.01 5.07
C LEU A 138 2.26 -10.99 3.92
N GLY A 139 3.26 -11.13 3.06
CA GLY A 139 3.17 -11.96 1.86
C GLY A 139 4.35 -11.76 0.92
N ARG A 140 4.09 -11.66 -0.37
CA ARG A 140 5.13 -11.44 -1.37
C ARG A 140 4.72 -10.41 -2.43
N PHE A 141 5.69 -9.63 -2.86
CA PHE A 141 5.59 -8.85 -4.09
C PHE A 141 6.09 -9.68 -5.26
N VAL A 142 5.35 -9.66 -6.36
CA VAL A 142 5.67 -10.37 -7.60
C VAL A 142 5.96 -9.33 -8.66
N PHE A 143 7.15 -9.38 -9.25
CA PHE A 143 7.56 -8.50 -10.32
C PHE A 143 7.67 -9.28 -11.62
N VAL A 144 7.14 -8.71 -12.72
CA VAL A 144 7.15 -9.36 -14.05
C VAL A 144 8.28 -8.79 -14.91
N LYS A 145 8.80 -9.60 -15.85
CA LYS A 145 9.83 -9.15 -16.78
C LYS A 145 9.32 -8.04 -17.68
N ASN A 146 8.12 -8.22 -18.23
CA ASN A 146 7.55 -7.32 -19.21
C ASN A 146 6.30 -6.63 -18.67
N SER A 147 6.48 -5.43 -18.13
CA SER A 147 5.39 -4.63 -17.57
C SER A 147 4.44 -4.04 -18.64
N SER A 148 4.88 -3.97 -19.91
CA SER A 148 4.06 -3.45 -21.01
C SER A 148 2.82 -4.33 -21.29
N ASP A 149 2.87 -5.61 -20.94
CA ASP A 149 1.76 -6.54 -21.12
C ASP A 149 0.58 -6.24 -20.16
N PHE A 150 0.81 -5.37 -19.17
CA PHE A 150 -0.12 -5.07 -18.08
C PHE A 150 -0.40 -3.57 -17.92
N VAL A 151 -0.09 -2.73 -18.92
CA VAL A 151 -0.20 -1.26 -18.82
C VAL A 151 -1.61 -0.80 -18.49
N ASP A 152 -2.62 -1.50 -18.99
CA ASP A 152 -4.05 -1.19 -18.78
C ASP A 152 -4.68 -2.04 -17.66
N LEU A 153 -3.88 -2.82 -16.92
CA LEU A 153 -4.41 -3.64 -15.84
C LEU A 153 -4.92 -2.75 -14.71
N GLU A 154 -6.20 -2.88 -14.44
CA GLU A 154 -6.84 -2.31 -13.26
C GLU A 154 -7.35 -3.43 -12.36
N VAL A 155 -7.06 -3.31 -11.07
CA VAL A 155 -7.44 -4.27 -10.03
C VAL A 155 -8.33 -3.56 -9.03
N PRO A 156 -9.54 -4.08 -8.73
CA PRO A 156 -10.41 -3.45 -7.75
C PRO A 156 -9.83 -3.60 -6.33
N ILE A 157 -9.88 -2.52 -5.57
CA ILE A 157 -9.75 -2.56 -4.12
C ILE A 157 -11.04 -3.17 -3.59
N ILE A 158 -10.93 -4.28 -2.87
CA ILE A 158 -12.08 -4.99 -2.32
C ILE A 158 -12.75 -4.13 -1.25
N GLY A 159 -14.03 -3.85 -1.43
CA GLY A 159 -14.85 -3.02 -0.54
C GLY A 159 -16.32 -3.19 -0.86
N PHE A 160 -17.18 -2.44 -0.21
CA PHE A 160 -18.60 -2.40 -0.54
C PHE A 160 -18.80 -1.89 -1.98
N GLY A 161 -19.66 -2.54 -2.74
CA GLY A 161 -19.98 -2.17 -4.13
C GLY A 161 -18.95 -2.61 -5.18
N SER A 162 -17.82 -3.23 -4.77
CA SER A 162 -16.83 -3.72 -5.75
C SER A 162 -17.22 -5.07 -6.40
N GLU A 163 -18.29 -5.70 -5.99
CA GLU A 163 -18.88 -6.88 -6.64
C GLU A 163 -19.39 -6.62 -8.05
N ASP A 164 -19.85 -5.38 -8.31
CA ASP A 164 -20.43 -4.97 -9.59
C ASP A 164 -19.37 -4.54 -10.63
N VAL A 165 -18.09 -4.49 -10.23
CA VAL A 165 -17.02 -4.06 -11.13
C VAL A 165 -16.74 -5.14 -12.19
N THR A 166 -16.70 -4.71 -13.43
CA THR A 166 -16.37 -5.59 -14.55
C THR A 166 -14.87 -5.79 -14.65
N VAL A 167 -14.43 -7.03 -14.45
CA VAL A 167 -13.04 -7.46 -14.61
C VAL A 167 -12.98 -8.77 -15.39
N ASP A 168 -11.79 -9.13 -15.89
CA ASP A 168 -11.63 -10.42 -16.58
C ASP A 168 -11.91 -11.61 -15.64
N SER A 169 -12.30 -12.74 -16.24
CA SER A 169 -12.73 -13.93 -15.48
C SER A 169 -11.62 -14.51 -14.57
N ALA A 170 -10.36 -14.35 -14.96
CA ALA A 170 -9.24 -14.84 -14.17
C ALA A 170 -9.04 -13.97 -12.92
N LEU A 171 -9.12 -12.65 -13.06
CA LEU A 171 -9.04 -11.71 -11.94
C LEU A 171 -10.23 -11.87 -11.00
N LYS A 172 -11.45 -12.03 -11.55
CA LYS A 172 -12.65 -12.29 -10.73
C LYS A 172 -12.51 -13.54 -9.87
N LYS A 173 -11.99 -14.63 -10.46
CA LYS A 173 -11.73 -15.87 -9.70
C LYS A 173 -10.71 -15.64 -8.58
N ILE A 174 -9.62 -14.95 -8.87
CA ILE A 174 -8.57 -14.66 -7.88
C ILE A 174 -9.12 -13.83 -6.71
N ILE A 175 -9.93 -12.81 -6.99
CA ILE A 175 -10.58 -12.00 -5.95
C ILE A 175 -11.43 -12.90 -5.03
N VAL A 176 -12.25 -13.78 -5.61
CA VAL A 176 -13.06 -14.74 -4.85
C VAL A 176 -12.18 -15.69 -4.01
N ASP A 177 -11.09 -16.17 -4.58
CA ASP A 177 -10.17 -17.08 -3.87
C ASP A 177 -9.48 -16.34 -2.68
N VAL A 178 -9.05 -15.09 -2.86
CA VAL A 178 -8.49 -14.24 -1.79
C VAL A 178 -9.52 -14.00 -0.69
N MET A 179 -10.75 -13.64 -1.05
CA MET A 179 -11.83 -13.42 -0.06
C MET A 179 -12.19 -14.68 0.70
N ASN A 180 -12.24 -15.84 0.04
CA ASN A 180 -12.50 -17.13 0.66
C ASN A 180 -11.39 -17.51 1.66
N LYS A 181 -10.11 -17.31 1.29
CA LYS A 181 -8.96 -17.51 2.18
C LYS A 181 -9.08 -16.66 3.45
N GLU A 182 -9.52 -15.42 3.32
CA GLU A 182 -9.72 -14.47 4.42
C GLU A 182 -11.07 -14.65 5.14
N LYS A 183 -11.97 -15.50 4.63
CA LYS A 183 -13.31 -15.75 5.16
C LYS A 183 -14.16 -14.47 5.25
N ILE A 184 -14.14 -13.68 4.19
CA ILE A 184 -14.90 -12.44 4.07
C ILE A 184 -15.72 -12.41 2.78
N SER A 185 -16.70 -11.51 2.77
CA SER A 185 -17.54 -11.14 1.62
C SER A 185 -17.55 -9.62 1.44
N TYR A 186 -18.01 -9.13 0.29
CA TYR A 186 -18.15 -7.69 0.04
C TYR A 186 -19.02 -6.99 1.10
N SER A 187 -20.10 -7.66 1.54
CA SER A 187 -21.00 -7.12 2.58
C SER A 187 -20.31 -6.94 3.95
N ASP A 188 -19.15 -7.59 4.18
CA ASP A 188 -18.41 -7.40 5.42
C ASP A 188 -17.75 -6.03 5.53
N PHE A 189 -17.56 -5.33 4.42
CA PHE A 189 -17.10 -3.94 4.42
C PHE A 189 -18.17 -2.93 4.81
N VAL A 190 -19.44 -3.35 4.96
CA VAL A 190 -20.49 -2.57 5.58
C VAL A 190 -20.47 -2.79 7.09
N ILE A 191 -19.95 -1.83 7.84
CA ILE A 191 -19.80 -1.92 9.31
C ILE A 191 -20.91 -1.10 9.98
N LYS A 192 -22.12 -1.67 10.05
CA LYS A 192 -23.32 -0.98 10.56
C LYS A 192 -23.16 -0.40 11.98
N GLN A 193 -22.32 -1.00 12.80
CA GLN A 193 -22.08 -0.58 14.20
C GLN A 193 -21.25 0.71 14.29
N ILE A 194 -20.42 0.98 13.27
CA ILE A 194 -19.63 2.18 13.08
C ILE A 194 -19.71 2.55 11.60
N PRO A 195 -20.81 3.16 11.14
CA PRO A 195 -21.09 3.37 9.71
C PRO A 195 -20.01 4.13 8.96
N GLU A 196 -19.27 4.98 9.65
CA GLU A 196 -18.17 5.77 9.11
C GLU A 196 -16.97 4.90 8.68
N LEU A 197 -16.94 3.62 9.06
CA LEU A 197 -15.95 2.62 8.63
C LEU A 197 -16.39 1.82 7.41
N THR A 198 -17.59 2.04 6.89
CA THR A 198 -18.02 1.46 5.63
C THR A 198 -17.17 2.06 4.51
N LEU A 199 -16.36 1.24 3.86
CA LEU A 199 -15.49 1.67 2.78
C LEU A 199 -15.90 1.00 1.47
N GLU A 200 -16.06 1.85 0.46
CA GLU A 200 -16.34 1.41 -0.90
C GLU A 200 -15.08 0.84 -1.56
N GLY A 201 -15.30 0.01 -2.56
CA GLY A 201 -14.23 -0.41 -3.46
C GLY A 201 -14.02 0.63 -4.56
N GLU A 202 -12.80 0.73 -5.04
CA GLU A 202 -12.42 1.58 -6.18
C GLU A 202 -11.45 0.85 -7.10
N MET A 203 -11.38 1.26 -8.35
CA MET A 203 -10.39 0.71 -9.29
C MET A 203 -9.02 1.35 -9.04
N ARG A 204 -7.98 0.52 -9.05
CA ARG A 204 -6.60 0.97 -8.94
C ARG A 204 -5.75 0.34 -10.04
N LYS A 205 -4.94 1.16 -10.71
CA LYS A 205 -3.98 0.69 -11.70
C LYS A 205 -3.01 -0.31 -11.09
N GLY A 206 -2.85 -1.46 -11.73
CA GLY A 206 -1.88 -2.49 -11.35
C GLY A 206 -0.44 -2.07 -11.59
N PHE A 207 -0.21 -1.19 -12.58
CA PHE A 207 1.07 -0.62 -12.93
C PHE A 207 1.00 0.90 -13.02
N VAL A 208 2.13 1.55 -12.71
CA VAL A 208 2.25 3.00 -12.84
C VAL A 208 3.51 3.36 -13.64
N PRO A 209 3.41 4.40 -14.48
CA PRO A 209 4.57 4.88 -15.22
C PRO A 209 5.60 5.53 -14.28
N ILE A 210 6.85 5.39 -14.66
CA ILE A 210 7.98 6.06 -14.04
C ILE A 210 8.48 7.11 -15.03
N ASN A 211 8.52 8.36 -14.62
CA ASN A 211 8.93 9.46 -15.48
C ASN A 211 10.36 9.90 -15.16
N GLY A 212 11.15 10.17 -16.20
CA GLY A 212 12.49 10.75 -16.08
C GLY A 212 13.46 9.91 -15.23
N MET A 213 13.35 8.57 -15.31
CA MET A 213 14.27 7.71 -14.57
C MET A 213 15.70 7.92 -15.05
N ASN A 214 16.60 8.10 -14.11
CA ASN A 214 18.03 8.22 -14.36
C ASN A 214 18.80 7.52 -13.24
N ILE A 215 19.62 6.56 -13.62
CA ILE A 215 20.52 5.83 -12.73
C ILE A 215 21.91 6.42 -12.90
N GLY A 216 22.42 7.06 -11.83
CA GLY A 216 23.75 7.68 -11.82
C GLY A 216 24.88 6.69 -11.85
N PHE A 217 26.11 7.22 -11.80
CA PHE A 217 27.30 6.39 -11.71
C PHE A 217 27.38 5.67 -10.38
N ARG A 218 27.97 4.47 -10.42
CA ARG A 218 28.29 3.72 -9.22
C ARG A 218 29.52 4.31 -8.54
N GLU A 219 29.38 4.52 -7.25
CA GLU A 219 30.43 5.01 -6.37
C GLU A 219 30.69 3.99 -5.27
N ASP A 220 31.87 4.04 -4.66
CA ASP A 220 32.14 3.26 -3.46
C ASP A 220 31.21 3.73 -2.32
N ASP A 221 30.67 2.77 -1.59
CA ASP A 221 29.79 3.09 -0.46
C ASP A 221 30.63 3.30 0.81
N GLU A 222 30.71 4.55 1.24
CA GLU A 222 31.47 4.94 2.44
C GLU A 222 30.93 4.36 3.76
N LEU A 223 29.68 3.88 3.73
CA LEU A 223 29.04 3.25 4.89
C LEU A 223 29.14 1.72 4.89
N ASN A 224 29.40 1.12 3.72
CA ASN A 224 29.44 -0.34 3.53
C ASN A 224 30.69 -0.72 2.75
N VAL A 225 31.75 -1.11 3.46
CA VAL A 225 33.05 -1.44 2.86
C VAL A 225 32.92 -2.56 1.82
N GLY A 226 33.48 -2.35 0.64
CA GLY A 226 33.45 -3.31 -0.48
C GLY A 226 32.11 -3.33 -1.25
N LYS A 227 31.18 -2.46 -0.91
CA LYS A 227 29.90 -2.31 -1.62
C LYS A 227 29.87 -1.00 -2.42
N LYS A 228 28.83 -0.89 -3.26
CA LYS A 228 28.59 0.29 -4.10
C LYS A 228 27.32 1.01 -3.66
N LYS A 229 27.27 2.31 -4.00
CA LYS A 229 26.06 3.14 -3.91
C LYS A 229 25.76 3.76 -5.26
N VAL A 230 24.50 4.07 -5.51
CA VAL A 230 24.03 4.72 -6.74
C VAL A 230 22.98 5.77 -6.39
N LEU A 231 23.06 6.93 -7.02
CA LEU A 231 22.02 7.95 -6.96
C LEU A 231 21.02 7.71 -8.08
N ILE A 232 19.75 7.53 -7.71
CA ILE A 232 18.64 7.32 -8.65
C ILE A 232 17.68 8.48 -8.56
N ARG A 233 17.22 8.98 -9.71
CA ARG A 233 16.21 10.02 -9.83
C ARG A 233 15.06 9.52 -10.67
N PHE A 234 13.84 9.85 -10.28
CA PHE A 234 12.61 9.58 -11.05
C PHE A 234 11.43 10.31 -10.44
N SER A 235 10.33 10.41 -11.20
CA SER A 235 9.05 10.95 -10.72
C SER A 235 7.97 9.87 -10.79
N LEU A 236 7.07 9.89 -9.80
CA LEU A 236 5.89 9.03 -9.76
C LEU A 236 4.63 9.87 -9.53
N GLY A 237 3.52 9.44 -10.12
CA GLY A 237 2.21 9.97 -9.82
C GLY A 237 1.79 9.72 -8.37
N LYS A 238 0.81 10.49 -7.90
CA LYS A 238 0.25 10.35 -6.55
C LYS A 238 -0.26 8.92 -6.29
N GLY A 239 -0.13 8.47 -5.05
CA GLY A 239 -0.58 7.14 -4.64
C GLY A 239 0.37 5.98 -4.99
N SER A 240 1.56 6.29 -5.54
CA SER A 240 2.61 5.33 -5.88
C SER A 240 3.78 5.40 -4.89
N TYR A 241 4.56 4.31 -4.80
CA TYR A 241 5.61 4.16 -3.80
C TYR A 241 6.97 4.01 -4.45
N ALA A 242 7.89 4.93 -4.14
CA ALA A 242 9.27 4.88 -4.63
C ALA A 242 10.01 3.61 -4.19
N THR A 243 9.66 3.06 -3.04
CA THR A 243 10.21 1.80 -2.54
C THR A 243 9.93 0.63 -3.46
N MET A 244 8.79 0.61 -4.17
CA MET A 244 8.49 -0.44 -5.16
C MET A 244 9.42 -0.36 -6.37
N VAL A 245 9.75 0.86 -6.82
CA VAL A 245 10.74 1.07 -7.89
C VAL A 245 12.10 0.49 -7.46
N ILE A 246 12.55 0.85 -6.26
CA ILE A 246 13.84 0.36 -5.75
C ILE A 246 13.81 -1.16 -5.57
N ARG A 247 12.76 -1.73 -4.98
CA ARG A 247 12.61 -3.18 -4.82
C ARG A 247 12.62 -3.92 -6.16
N ARG A 248 12.06 -3.32 -7.22
CA ARG A 248 12.07 -3.92 -8.55
C ARG A 248 13.45 -3.96 -9.20
N ILE A 249 14.22 -2.86 -9.11
CA ILE A 249 15.50 -2.73 -9.83
C ILE A 249 16.69 -3.31 -9.07
N VAL A 250 16.61 -3.43 -7.73
CA VAL A 250 17.66 -4.05 -6.93
C VAL A 250 17.41 -5.55 -6.88
N SER A 251 18.37 -6.34 -7.34
CA SER A 251 18.37 -7.78 -7.14
C SER A 251 18.48 -8.07 -5.64
N GLY A 252 17.58 -8.90 -5.13
CA GLY A 252 17.62 -9.33 -3.75
C GLY A 252 18.65 -10.44 -3.55
#